data_9e1979c3dc077d3e40161b0c8d1df188
#
_entry.id   9e1979c3dc077d3e40161b0c8d1df188
#
_cell.length_a   1.000
_cell.length_b   1.000
_cell.length_c   1.000
_cell.angle_alpha   90.00
_cell.angle_beta   90.00
_cell.angle_gamma   90.00
#
_symmetry.space_group_name_H-M   'P 1'
#
loop_
_entity.id
_entity.type
_entity.pdbx_description
1 polymer ?
#
loop_
_entity_poly.entity_id
_entity_poly.type
_entity_poly.pdbx_seq_one_letter_code
_entity_poly.pdbx_strand_id
1 'polypeptide(L)'
;MLNKNYNILVTGSNGQLGSEIKELSSNYFYNFFFTDRNSIDITSKDSIRSFCQTNNINVIINCAAYTAVDKAELDELNADLVNRKAVKKLALVSQDLNIKLIHISTDYVFDGRNFKPYCEELQTNP
;
A
#
# COMPACT_ATOMS: atom_id res chain seq x y z
N MET A 1 17.37 22.36 12.06
CA MET A 1 16.55 21.14 11.79
C MET A 1 17.20 20.41 10.64
N LEU A 2 17.65 19.20 10.85
CA LEU A 2 18.11 18.34 9.77
C LEU A 2 16.91 18.02 8.88
N ASN A 3 16.84 18.59 7.69
CA ASN A 3 15.91 18.16 6.65
C ASN A 3 16.25 16.69 6.33
N LYS A 4 15.52 15.75 6.94
CA LYS A 4 15.60 14.37 6.51
C LYS A 4 14.98 14.32 5.12
N ASN A 5 15.81 14.23 4.09
CA ASN A 5 15.34 13.96 2.74
C ASN A 5 14.72 12.55 2.75
N TYR A 6 13.38 12.49 2.78
CA TYR A 6 12.69 11.22 2.66
C TYR A 6 12.59 10.83 1.19
N ASN A 7 13.01 9.60 0.90
CA ASN A 7 12.73 8.92 -0.37
C ASN A 7 11.48 8.06 -0.17
N ILE A 8 10.38 8.48 -0.75
CA ILE A 8 9.04 7.93 -0.50
C ILE A 8 8.58 7.17 -1.74
N LEU A 9 8.41 5.86 -1.62
CA LEU A 9 7.77 5.04 -2.63
C LEU A 9 6.25 5.09 -2.45
N VAL A 10 5.53 5.48 -3.50
CA VAL A 10 4.06 5.42 -3.55
C VAL A 10 3.66 4.36 -4.56
N THR A 11 3.08 3.25 -4.10
CA THR A 11 2.56 2.21 -4.97
C THR A 11 1.11 2.50 -5.36
N GLY A 12 0.66 2.00 -6.50
CA GLY A 12 -0.72 2.25 -6.95
C GLY A 12 -0.98 3.72 -7.28
N SER A 13 0.02 4.42 -7.83
CA SER A 13 0.00 5.86 -8.07
C SER A 13 -1.05 6.33 -9.08
N ASN A 14 -1.59 5.41 -9.89
CA ASN A 14 -2.66 5.70 -10.86
C ASN A 14 -4.08 5.52 -10.27
N GLY A 15 -4.17 5.05 -9.02
CA GLY A 15 -5.43 4.98 -8.28
C GLY A 15 -5.85 6.33 -7.70
N GLN A 16 -7.04 6.38 -7.10
CA GLN A 16 -7.60 7.62 -6.55
C GLN A 16 -6.67 8.25 -5.50
N LEU A 17 -6.30 7.53 -4.46
CA LEU A 17 -5.42 8.06 -3.41
C LEU A 17 -4.00 8.34 -3.93
N GLY A 18 -3.44 7.47 -4.76
CA GLY A 18 -2.10 7.65 -5.32
C GLY A 18 -1.98 8.91 -6.19
N SER A 19 -3.01 9.21 -6.99
CA SER A 19 -3.05 10.43 -7.81
C SER A 19 -3.18 11.69 -6.97
N GLU A 20 -3.98 11.68 -5.90
CA GLU A 20 -4.08 12.81 -4.96
C GLU A 20 -2.74 13.07 -4.25
N ILE A 21 -2.05 12.02 -3.79
CA ILE A 21 -0.71 12.18 -3.21
C ILE A 21 0.26 12.76 -4.24
N LYS A 22 0.17 12.35 -5.49
CA LYS A 22 1.02 12.86 -6.56
C LYS A 22 0.80 14.35 -6.80
N GLU A 23 -0.44 14.81 -6.82
CA GLU A 23 -0.78 16.21 -6.93
C GLU A 23 -0.24 17.04 -5.76
N LEU A 24 -0.47 16.54 -4.53
CA LEU A 24 -0.02 17.22 -3.30
C LEU A 24 1.51 17.19 -3.11
N SER A 25 2.21 16.26 -3.76
CA SER A 25 3.66 16.06 -3.55
C SER A 25 4.51 17.29 -3.86
N SER A 26 4.04 18.15 -4.79
CA SER A 26 4.71 19.42 -5.13
C SER A 26 4.82 20.40 -3.98
N ASN A 27 4.01 20.25 -2.93
CA ASN A 27 4.00 21.09 -1.73
C ASN A 27 5.04 20.65 -0.67
N TYR A 28 5.76 19.55 -0.92
CA TYR A 28 6.69 18.97 0.04
C TYR A 28 8.08 18.77 -0.55
N PHE A 29 9.11 18.97 0.26
CA PHE A 29 10.52 18.82 -0.12
C PHE A 29 11.02 17.37 0.12
N TYR A 30 10.24 16.36 -0.35
CA TYR A 30 10.63 14.96 -0.29
C TYR A 30 10.81 14.41 -1.70
N ASN A 31 11.58 13.34 -1.83
CA ASN A 31 11.75 12.63 -3.09
C ASN A 31 10.65 11.58 -3.21
N PHE A 32 9.70 11.78 -4.10
CA PHE A 32 8.60 10.84 -4.34
C PHE A 32 8.89 9.98 -5.56
N PHE A 33 8.67 8.68 -5.41
CA PHE A 33 8.76 7.67 -6.46
C PHE A 33 7.36 7.08 -6.66
N PHE A 34 6.66 7.58 -7.67
CA PHE A 34 5.31 7.13 -8.02
C PHE A 34 5.38 5.93 -8.93
N THR A 35 4.78 4.82 -8.53
CA THR A 35 4.86 3.56 -9.25
C THR A 35 3.50 2.94 -9.49
N ASP A 36 3.42 2.19 -10.58
CA ASP A 36 2.29 1.39 -11.00
C ASP A 36 2.74 -0.07 -11.27
N ARG A 37 1.86 -0.88 -11.85
CA ARG A 37 2.15 -2.29 -12.15
C ARG A 37 3.26 -2.48 -13.18
N ASN A 38 3.56 -1.47 -14.01
CA ASN A 38 4.63 -1.55 -15.02
C ASN A 38 5.99 -1.19 -14.43
N SER A 39 6.00 -0.40 -13.35
CA SER A 39 7.22 0.11 -12.73
C SER A 39 7.73 -0.80 -11.62
N ILE A 40 6.84 -1.47 -10.89
CA ILE A 40 7.18 -2.38 -9.79
C ILE A 40 6.14 -3.49 -9.67
N ASP A 41 6.61 -4.71 -9.52
CA ASP A 41 5.76 -5.85 -9.16
C ASP A 41 5.73 -6.01 -7.63
N ILE A 42 4.66 -5.52 -6.99
CA ILE A 42 4.46 -5.66 -5.54
C ILE A 42 4.14 -7.10 -5.11
N THR A 43 3.86 -7.99 -6.06
CA THR A 43 3.67 -9.42 -5.78
C THR A 43 4.98 -10.20 -5.74
N SER A 44 6.11 -9.55 -6.04
CA SER A 44 7.46 -10.11 -5.99
C SER A 44 8.29 -9.43 -4.90
N LYS A 45 8.73 -10.21 -3.89
CA LYS A 45 9.59 -9.71 -2.82
C LYS A 45 10.91 -9.14 -3.36
N ASP A 46 11.47 -9.77 -4.39
CA ASP A 46 12.74 -9.36 -4.99
C ASP A 46 12.60 -8.06 -5.78
N SER A 47 11.47 -7.89 -6.50
CA SER A 47 11.15 -6.64 -7.20
C SER A 47 11.04 -5.47 -6.21
N ILE A 48 10.30 -5.65 -5.11
CA ILE A 48 10.15 -4.64 -4.06
C ILE A 48 11.53 -4.29 -3.46
N ARG A 49 12.29 -5.31 -3.07
CA ARG A 49 13.61 -5.15 -2.45
C ARG A 49 14.57 -4.39 -3.36
N SER A 50 14.68 -4.83 -4.62
CA SER A 50 15.56 -4.21 -5.61
C SER A 50 15.21 -2.74 -5.83
N PHE A 51 13.92 -2.43 -5.99
CA PHE A 51 13.47 -1.05 -6.16
C PHE A 51 13.81 -0.19 -4.95
N CYS A 52 13.56 -0.70 -3.73
CA CYS A 52 13.83 0.03 -2.50
C CYS A 52 15.32 0.31 -2.29
N GLN A 53 16.18 -0.66 -2.58
CA GLN A 53 17.63 -0.50 -2.44
C GLN A 53 18.21 0.43 -3.50
N THR A 54 17.82 0.28 -4.76
CA THR A 54 18.30 1.13 -5.87
C THR A 54 17.96 2.60 -5.66
N ASN A 55 16.79 2.89 -5.10
CA ASN A 55 16.30 4.26 -4.90
C ASN A 55 16.46 4.77 -3.46
N ASN A 56 17.14 4.01 -2.59
CA ASN A 56 17.34 4.35 -1.17
C ASN A 56 16.02 4.73 -0.47
N ILE A 57 14.96 3.95 -0.73
CA ILE A 57 13.63 4.19 -0.14
C ILE A 57 13.68 4.03 1.37
N ASN A 58 13.08 4.97 2.10
CA ASN A 58 12.94 4.92 3.56
C ASN A 58 11.50 5.05 4.06
N VAL A 59 10.57 5.34 3.16
CA VAL A 59 9.12 5.29 3.44
C VAL A 59 8.42 4.64 2.26
N ILE A 60 7.47 3.74 2.52
CA ILE A 60 6.54 3.19 1.54
C ILE A 60 5.13 3.63 1.93
N ILE A 61 4.39 4.22 0.98
CA ILE A 61 2.96 4.48 1.08
C ILE A 61 2.27 3.53 0.09
N ASN A 62 1.63 2.49 0.62
CA ASN A 62 0.94 1.51 -0.22
C ASN A 62 -0.49 1.94 -0.48
N CYS A 63 -0.73 2.48 -1.69
CA CYS A 63 -2.05 2.80 -2.22
C CYS A 63 -2.55 1.75 -3.22
N ALA A 64 -1.75 0.71 -3.49
CA ALA A 64 -2.16 -0.37 -4.38
C ALA A 64 -3.20 -1.26 -3.68
N ALA A 65 -4.32 -1.45 -4.33
CA ALA A 65 -5.39 -2.33 -3.89
C ALA A 65 -6.18 -2.88 -5.09
N TYR A 66 -6.79 -4.04 -4.91
CA TYR A 66 -7.84 -4.54 -5.79
C TYR A 66 -9.19 -4.03 -5.25
N THR A 67 -9.78 -3.04 -5.92
CA THR A 67 -10.95 -2.30 -5.42
C THR A 67 -12.24 -2.60 -6.18
N ALA A 68 -12.20 -3.45 -7.20
CA ALA A 68 -13.37 -3.86 -7.96
C ALA A 68 -14.16 -4.92 -7.15
N VAL A 69 -14.96 -4.48 -6.18
CA VAL A 69 -15.67 -5.34 -5.20
C VAL A 69 -16.50 -6.41 -5.90
N ASP A 70 -17.33 -6.02 -6.88
CA ASP A 70 -18.19 -6.98 -7.61
C ASP A 70 -17.39 -8.02 -8.41
N LYS A 71 -16.19 -7.67 -8.86
CA LYS A 71 -15.28 -8.59 -9.56
C LYS A 71 -14.44 -9.41 -8.59
N ALA A 72 -14.22 -8.93 -7.37
CA ALA A 72 -13.41 -9.63 -6.37
C ALA A 72 -14.03 -10.97 -5.97
N GLU A 73 -15.36 -11.07 -5.96
CA GLU A 73 -16.08 -12.34 -5.73
C GLU A 73 -15.83 -13.35 -6.86
N LEU A 74 -15.59 -12.89 -8.08
CA LEU A 74 -15.29 -13.72 -9.25
C LEU A 74 -13.78 -13.92 -9.47
N ASP A 75 -12.95 -13.10 -8.84
CA ASP A 75 -11.49 -13.05 -9.00
C ASP A 75 -10.77 -13.00 -7.64
N GLU A 76 -11.20 -13.87 -6.74
CA GLU A 76 -10.66 -13.98 -5.36
C GLU A 76 -9.14 -14.16 -5.33
N LEU A 77 -8.58 -14.87 -6.32
CA LEU A 77 -7.14 -15.12 -6.38
C LEU A 77 -6.34 -13.84 -6.57
N ASN A 78 -6.78 -12.95 -7.46
CA ASN A 78 -6.11 -11.67 -7.68
C ASN A 78 -6.39 -10.67 -6.54
N ALA A 79 -7.60 -10.68 -5.99
CA ALA A 79 -7.92 -9.87 -4.82
C ALA A 79 -7.04 -10.26 -3.63
N ASP A 80 -6.91 -11.56 -3.33
CA ASP A 80 -6.02 -12.09 -2.28
C ASP A 80 -4.53 -11.79 -2.57
N LEU A 81 -4.13 -11.93 -3.83
CA LEU A 81 -2.74 -11.66 -4.24
C LEU A 81 -2.35 -10.21 -3.95
N VAL A 82 -3.20 -9.25 -4.31
CA VAL A 82 -2.91 -7.81 -4.17
C VAL A 82 -3.18 -7.32 -2.75
N ASN A 83 -4.35 -7.65 -2.18
CA ASN A 83 -4.81 -7.06 -0.91
C ASN A 83 -4.23 -7.75 0.32
N ARG A 84 -3.70 -8.96 0.21
CA ARG A 84 -3.12 -9.71 1.33
C ARG A 84 -1.66 -10.11 1.09
N LYS A 85 -1.39 -10.89 0.03
CA LYS A 85 -0.04 -11.46 -0.18
C LYS A 85 0.99 -10.38 -0.53
N ALA A 86 0.64 -9.42 -1.37
CA ALA A 86 1.55 -8.31 -1.71
C ALA A 86 1.81 -7.42 -0.49
N VAL A 87 0.78 -7.11 0.31
CA VAL A 87 0.95 -6.34 1.54
C VAL A 87 1.89 -7.03 2.52
N LYS A 88 1.77 -8.36 2.68
CA LYS A 88 2.70 -9.15 3.49
C LYS A 88 4.15 -9.01 2.99
N LYS A 89 4.36 -9.05 1.67
CA LYS A 89 5.71 -8.90 1.07
C LYS A 89 6.27 -7.50 1.28
N LEU A 90 5.45 -6.46 1.10
CA LEU A 90 5.82 -5.08 1.42
C LEU A 90 6.24 -4.95 2.89
N ALA A 91 5.47 -5.51 3.82
CA ALA A 91 5.78 -5.47 5.25
C ALA A 91 7.10 -6.19 5.57
N LEU A 92 7.34 -7.37 5.01
CA LEU A 92 8.57 -8.13 5.21
C LEU A 92 9.80 -7.37 4.66
N VAL A 93 9.72 -6.80 3.46
CA VAL A 93 10.84 -6.01 2.90
C VAL A 93 11.06 -4.76 3.72
N SER A 94 9.98 -4.10 4.15
CA SER A 94 10.08 -2.91 5.00
C SER A 94 10.77 -3.22 6.33
N GLN A 95 10.45 -4.34 6.95
CA GLN A 95 11.12 -4.81 8.16
C GLN A 95 12.60 -5.12 7.90
N ASP A 96 12.91 -5.89 6.86
CA ASP A 96 14.28 -6.30 6.50
C ASP A 96 15.20 -5.11 6.19
N LEU A 97 14.67 -4.04 5.58
CA LEU A 97 15.40 -2.85 5.17
C LEU A 97 15.23 -1.65 6.12
N ASN A 98 14.53 -1.82 7.23
CA ASN A 98 14.19 -0.74 8.18
C ASN A 98 13.48 0.46 7.52
N ILE A 99 12.54 0.17 6.63
CA ILE A 99 11.70 1.13 5.92
C ILE A 99 10.38 1.31 6.69
N LYS A 100 9.88 2.54 6.76
CA LYS A 100 8.54 2.81 7.31
C LYS A 100 7.48 2.44 6.28
N LEU A 101 6.51 1.60 6.66
CA LEU A 101 5.37 1.25 5.82
C LEU A 101 4.10 1.94 6.33
N ILE A 102 3.45 2.68 5.44
CA ILE A 102 2.09 3.21 5.61
C ILE A 102 1.20 2.41 4.67
N HIS A 103 0.24 1.69 5.22
CA HIS A 103 -0.72 0.91 4.44
C HIS A 103 -2.13 1.38 4.72
N ILE A 104 -2.91 1.56 3.66
CA ILE A 104 -4.31 1.95 3.76
C ILE A 104 -5.14 0.69 3.83
N SER A 105 -5.85 0.52 4.94
CA SER A 105 -6.76 -0.60 5.16
C SER A 105 -8.10 -0.38 4.47
N THR A 106 -9.02 -1.31 4.62
CA THR A 106 -10.36 -1.29 4.03
C THR A 106 -11.42 -1.03 5.11
N ASP A 107 -12.58 -0.56 4.70
CA ASP A 107 -13.79 -0.46 5.52
C ASP A 107 -14.56 -1.79 5.60
N TYR A 108 -14.30 -2.73 4.67
CA TYR A 108 -14.86 -4.07 4.68
C TYR A 108 -14.11 -4.99 5.66
N VAL A 109 -14.22 -4.70 6.95
CA VAL A 109 -13.57 -5.48 8.03
C VAL A 109 -14.56 -6.38 8.74
N PHE A 110 -15.83 -5.95 8.81
CA PHE A 110 -16.91 -6.63 9.52
C PHE A 110 -18.02 -7.06 8.56
N ASP A 111 -18.92 -7.92 9.02
CA ASP A 111 -20.01 -8.47 8.21
C ASP A 111 -21.17 -7.49 7.91
N GLY A 112 -21.13 -6.28 8.47
CA GLY A 112 -22.16 -5.26 8.25
C GLY A 112 -23.51 -5.53 8.93
N ARG A 113 -23.61 -6.53 9.80
CA ARG A 113 -24.88 -6.94 10.45
C ARG A 113 -25.13 -6.27 11.79
N ASN A 114 -24.23 -5.43 12.27
CA ASN A 114 -24.35 -4.76 13.54
C ASN A 114 -25.04 -3.39 13.37
N PHE A 115 -26.01 -3.09 14.25
CA PHE A 115 -26.72 -1.80 14.30
C PHE A 115 -26.04 -0.79 15.21
N LYS A 116 -25.01 -1.19 15.93
CA LYS A 116 -24.21 -0.33 16.81
C LYS A 116 -22.85 -0.07 16.15
N PRO A 117 -22.14 1.00 16.51
CA PRO A 117 -20.77 1.22 16.08
C PRO A 117 -19.90 0.01 16.40
N TYR A 118 -19.04 -0.37 15.46
CA TYR A 118 -18.04 -1.41 15.68
C TYR A 118 -16.90 -0.89 16.54
N CYS A 119 -16.30 -1.73 17.35
CA CYS A 119 -15.08 -1.43 18.10
C CYS A 119 -13.95 -2.38 17.68
N GLU A 120 -12.74 -2.03 18.07
CA GLU A 120 -11.51 -2.69 17.66
C GLU A 120 -11.39 -4.14 18.18
N GLU A 121 -12.13 -4.47 19.24
CA GLU A 121 -12.10 -5.80 19.87
C GLU A 121 -13.06 -6.80 19.21
N LEU A 122 -13.94 -6.32 18.31
CA LEU A 122 -14.90 -7.22 17.65
C LEU A 122 -14.20 -8.11 16.62
N GLN A 123 -14.69 -9.35 16.54
CA GLN A 123 -14.17 -10.30 15.56
C GLN A 123 -14.45 -9.81 14.13
N THR A 124 -13.41 -9.82 13.30
CA THR A 124 -13.52 -9.48 11.88
C THR A 124 -14.22 -10.59 11.12
N ASN A 125 -15.06 -10.21 10.17
CA ASN A 125 -15.78 -11.13 9.27
C ASN A 125 -16.20 -10.38 8.00
N PRO A 126 -15.23 -10.02 7.11
CA PRO A 126 -15.53 -9.32 5.86
C PRO A 126 -16.29 -10.17 4.84
#